data_7acbf70229dc14e0638df1ec073bc968
#
_entry.id   7acbf70229dc14e0638df1ec073bc968
#
_cell.length_a   1.000
_cell.length_b   1.000
_cell.length_c   1.000
_cell.angle_alpha   90.00
_cell.angle_beta   90.00
_cell.angle_gamma   90.00
#
_symmetry.space_group_name_H-M   'P 1'
#
loop_
_entity.id
_entity.type
_entity.pdbx_description
1 polymer ?
#
loop_
_entity_poly.entity_id
_entity_poly.type
_entity_poly.pdbx_seq_one_letter_code
_entity_poly.pdbx_strand_id
1 'polypeptide(L)'
;MLAESIIEEGGVIFGVVMNDKCEAVHTFAEKKEQLKAFMGSKYVQSRIGDSYQQVKKFLKSGRKVLFIGTPCQIAGLKLYLRRDYDNLYTADFICHGVPSPGVFKWYIQEEINKFMSARQGRKNSVSFPPIHSIPKGDVQQPEGLKVLDIRFRDKREGWKKYSFVLRLAEATAEGKQNTVSFSGNVTQNTFLRGFCLDLYLRPSCHQCPARNFRSGSDITIADFWGQESLFPEFDSDTGVSSVIVKTRKGQMLFNSIDNLKKEERTIDDVIRYNPSLIHSKKENYRRGKFWRLVGTCSFAYAVNRAVNLTLPEKLISKFLEIIGKA
;
A
#
# COMPACT_ATOMS: atom_id res chain seq x y z
N MET A 1 2.18 17.74 -6.30
CA MET A 1 3.31 18.40 -7.00
C MET A 1 3.60 17.74 -8.36
N LEU A 2 4.32 16.56 -8.52
CA LEU A 2 4.56 15.95 -9.86
C LEU A 2 3.29 15.76 -10.69
N ALA A 3 2.21 15.28 -10.08
CA ALA A 3 0.93 15.07 -10.75
C ALA A 3 0.23 16.40 -11.13
N GLU A 4 0.36 17.42 -10.31
CA GLU A 4 -0.23 18.73 -10.56
C GLU A 4 0.43 19.40 -11.76
N SER A 5 1.77 19.36 -11.87
CA SER A 5 2.49 19.87 -13.02
C SER A 5 2.02 19.25 -14.35
N ILE A 6 1.80 17.94 -14.39
CA ILE A 6 1.29 17.25 -15.58
C ILE A 6 -0.16 17.65 -15.90
N ILE A 7 -1.03 17.81 -14.88
CA ILE A 7 -2.44 18.24 -15.09
C ILE A 7 -2.51 19.67 -15.59
N GLU A 8 -1.68 20.57 -15.09
CA GLU A 8 -1.61 21.97 -15.56
C GLU A 8 -1.29 22.09 -17.04
N GLU A 9 -0.56 21.12 -17.59
CA GLU A 9 -0.27 21.00 -19.00
C GLU A 9 -1.34 20.19 -19.80
N GLY A 10 -2.52 19.95 -19.21
CA GLY A 10 -3.60 19.17 -19.84
C GLY A 10 -3.36 17.66 -19.89
N GLY A 11 -2.39 17.17 -19.11
CA GLY A 11 -2.05 15.75 -19.05
C GLY A 11 -3.02 14.92 -18.22
N VAL A 12 -2.70 13.64 -18.07
CA VAL A 12 -3.49 12.62 -17.36
C VAL A 12 -2.62 11.89 -16.35
N ILE A 13 -3.14 11.69 -15.16
CA ILE A 13 -2.45 10.98 -14.10
C ILE A 13 -3.12 9.62 -13.88
N PHE A 14 -2.35 8.55 -13.94
CA PHE A 14 -2.80 7.23 -13.49
C PHE A 14 -2.25 6.96 -12.09
N GLY A 15 -3.14 6.56 -11.19
CA GLY A 15 -2.83 6.25 -9.80
C GLY A 15 -3.81 5.26 -9.20
N VAL A 16 -3.69 4.99 -7.90
CA VAL A 16 -4.49 3.98 -7.20
C VAL A 16 -5.48 4.63 -6.24
N VAL A 17 -6.74 4.22 -6.33
CA VAL A 17 -7.79 4.57 -5.38
C VAL A 17 -8.28 3.31 -4.62
N MET A 18 -8.90 3.51 -3.47
CA MET A 18 -9.75 2.49 -2.84
C MET A 18 -11.18 2.69 -3.35
N ASN A 19 -11.78 1.65 -3.93
CA ASN A 19 -13.17 1.71 -4.38
C ASN A 19 -14.15 1.31 -3.27
N ASP A 20 -15.45 1.46 -3.55
CA ASP A 20 -16.53 1.13 -2.60
C ASP A 20 -16.59 -0.37 -2.21
N LYS A 21 -15.90 -1.24 -2.94
CA LYS A 21 -15.74 -2.67 -2.65
C LYS A 21 -14.51 -2.99 -1.81
N CYS A 22 -13.86 -1.97 -1.25
CA CYS A 22 -12.60 -2.08 -0.52
C CYS A 22 -11.46 -2.69 -1.35
N GLU A 23 -11.42 -2.41 -2.66
CA GLU A 23 -10.36 -2.84 -3.54
C GLU A 23 -9.47 -1.65 -3.93
N ALA A 24 -8.17 -1.86 -3.91
CA ALA A 24 -7.24 -0.94 -4.56
C ALA A 24 -7.32 -1.13 -6.07
N VAL A 25 -7.65 -0.07 -6.82
CA VAL A 25 -7.78 -0.12 -8.27
C VAL A 25 -7.02 1.02 -8.93
N HIS A 26 -6.38 0.74 -10.07
CA HIS A 26 -5.84 1.80 -10.91
C HIS A 26 -6.97 2.49 -11.66
N THR A 27 -6.89 3.80 -11.69
CA THR A 27 -7.76 4.67 -12.49
C THR A 27 -6.99 5.93 -12.87
N PHE A 28 -7.64 6.87 -13.56
CA PHE A 28 -6.99 8.10 -13.96
C PHE A 28 -7.71 9.34 -13.43
N ALA A 29 -6.98 10.45 -13.42
CA ALA A 29 -7.44 11.77 -13.06
C ALA A 29 -6.98 12.77 -14.13
N GLU A 30 -7.85 13.75 -14.43
CA GLU A 30 -7.62 14.82 -15.39
C GLU A 30 -7.74 16.21 -14.74
N LYS A 31 -8.12 16.25 -13.44
CA LYS A 31 -8.31 17.46 -12.66
C LYS A 31 -7.61 17.36 -11.32
N LYS A 32 -7.13 18.49 -10.78
CA LYS A 32 -6.42 18.56 -9.48
C LYS A 32 -7.25 18.02 -8.33
N GLU A 33 -8.54 18.28 -8.29
CA GLU A 33 -9.45 17.85 -7.22
C GLU A 33 -9.51 16.33 -7.09
N GLN A 34 -9.35 15.61 -8.21
CA GLN A 34 -9.36 14.14 -8.25
C GLN A 34 -8.09 13.53 -7.66
N LEU A 35 -6.97 14.26 -7.60
CA LEU A 35 -5.70 13.77 -7.09
C LEU A 35 -5.78 13.36 -5.61
N LYS A 36 -6.69 13.97 -4.84
CA LYS A 36 -6.91 13.64 -3.43
C LYS A 36 -7.21 12.14 -3.23
N ALA A 37 -7.91 11.51 -4.16
CA ALA A 37 -8.24 10.08 -4.09
C ALA A 37 -7.00 9.17 -4.23
N PHE A 38 -5.94 9.64 -4.88
CA PHE A 38 -4.68 8.90 -5.04
C PHE A 38 -3.77 9.00 -3.80
N MET A 39 -4.00 9.99 -2.94
CA MET A 39 -3.15 10.21 -1.77
C MET A 39 -3.22 9.05 -0.78
N GLY A 40 -2.15 8.88 -0.01
CA GLY A 40 -2.01 7.86 1.02
C GLY A 40 -1.63 6.48 0.47
N SER A 41 -0.84 5.76 1.25
CA SER A 41 -0.39 4.40 0.94
C SER A 41 -1.55 3.41 0.93
N LYS A 42 -1.55 2.45 0.00
CA LYS A 42 -2.46 1.32 -0.04
C LYS A 42 -1.62 0.03 0.03
N TYR A 43 -1.54 -0.58 1.22
CA TYR A 43 -0.73 -1.78 1.46
C TYR A 43 -1.49 -3.04 1.02
N VAL A 44 -1.88 -3.06 -0.25
CA VAL A 44 -2.54 -4.17 -0.93
C VAL A 44 -2.27 -4.07 -2.43
N GLN A 45 -2.23 -5.19 -3.13
CA GLN A 45 -2.06 -5.15 -4.58
C GLN A 45 -3.26 -4.48 -5.24
N SER A 46 -2.99 -3.48 -6.08
CA SER A 46 -4.02 -2.85 -6.90
C SER A 46 -4.30 -3.65 -8.17
N ARG A 47 -5.57 -3.64 -8.58
CA ARG A 47 -6.02 -4.18 -9.85
C ARG A 47 -5.77 -3.16 -10.96
N ILE A 48 -5.00 -3.56 -11.96
CA ILE A 48 -4.68 -2.72 -13.13
C ILE A 48 -5.91 -2.52 -14.03
N GLY A 49 -6.75 -3.55 -14.17
CA GLY A 49 -7.89 -3.48 -15.08
C GLY A 49 -7.45 -3.18 -16.52
N ASP A 50 -8.13 -2.22 -17.14
CA ASP A 50 -7.88 -1.70 -18.49
C ASP A 50 -6.94 -0.49 -18.53
N SER A 51 -6.32 -0.11 -17.40
CA SER A 51 -5.52 1.12 -17.28
C SER A 51 -4.38 1.19 -18.32
N TYR A 52 -3.73 0.08 -18.65
CA TYR A 52 -2.68 0.09 -19.67
C TYR A 52 -3.24 0.40 -21.08
N GLN A 53 -4.44 -0.07 -21.37
CA GLN A 53 -5.13 0.25 -22.64
C GLN A 53 -5.49 1.73 -22.68
N GLN A 54 -5.98 2.29 -21.58
CA GLN A 54 -6.33 3.70 -21.46
C GLN A 54 -5.09 4.59 -21.57
N VAL A 55 -3.99 4.23 -20.91
CA VAL A 55 -2.69 4.90 -21.07
C VAL A 55 -2.33 4.97 -22.56
N LYS A 56 -2.37 3.83 -23.26
CA LYS A 56 -2.02 3.77 -24.68
C LYS A 56 -2.92 4.67 -25.55
N LYS A 57 -4.22 4.80 -25.23
CA LYS A 57 -5.15 5.70 -25.92
C LYS A 57 -4.75 7.16 -25.72
N PHE A 58 -4.50 7.60 -24.48
CA PHE A 58 -4.08 8.97 -24.18
C PHE A 58 -2.74 9.32 -24.82
N LEU A 59 -1.76 8.40 -24.78
CA LEU A 59 -0.46 8.62 -25.43
C LEU A 59 -0.61 8.81 -26.94
N LYS A 60 -1.47 8.00 -27.60
CA LYS A 60 -1.72 8.12 -29.04
C LYS A 60 -2.48 9.40 -29.42
N SER A 61 -3.28 9.99 -28.53
CA SER A 61 -3.93 11.28 -28.74
C SER A 61 -3.01 12.48 -28.46
N GLY A 62 -1.70 12.24 -28.20
CA GLY A 62 -0.72 13.30 -27.96
C GLY A 62 -0.70 13.84 -26.52
N ARG A 63 -1.57 13.36 -25.62
CA ARG A 63 -1.63 13.84 -24.25
C ARG A 63 -0.44 13.33 -23.43
N LYS A 64 0.07 14.17 -22.54
CA LYS A 64 1.04 13.75 -21.51
C LYS A 64 0.37 12.81 -20.51
N VAL A 65 1.06 11.73 -20.13
CA VAL A 65 0.59 10.76 -19.14
C VAL A 65 1.64 10.58 -18.08
N LEU A 66 1.28 10.72 -16.81
CA LEU A 66 2.08 10.26 -15.68
C LEU A 66 1.43 8.99 -15.11
N PHE A 67 2.11 7.86 -15.23
CA PHE A 67 1.67 6.61 -14.62
C PHE A 67 2.46 6.34 -13.32
N ILE A 68 1.72 6.21 -12.21
CA ILE A 68 2.28 5.95 -10.87
C ILE A 68 1.88 4.53 -10.45
N GLY A 69 2.86 3.71 -10.10
CA GLY A 69 2.60 2.32 -9.70
C GLY A 69 3.77 1.66 -8.99
N THR A 70 3.61 0.40 -8.63
CA THR A 70 4.74 -0.40 -8.13
C THR A 70 5.76 -0.64 -9.26
N PRO A 71 7.05 -0.94 -8.94
CA PRO A 71 8.05 -1.20 -9.97
C PRO A 71 7.62 -2.27 -10.99
N CYS A 72 6.99 -3.36 -10.54
CA CYS A 72 6.50 -4.41 -11.44
C CYS A 72 5.33 -3.96 -12.33
N GLN A 73 4.50 -3.01 -11.89
CA GLN A 73 3.44 -2.43 -12.71
C GLN A 73 3.99 -1.47 -13.77
N ILE A 74 5.03 -0.71 -13.45
CA ILE A 74 5.73 0.11 -14.45
C ILE A 74 6.39 -0.80 -15.50
N ALA A 75 7.12 -1.83 -15.08
CA ALA A 75 7.71 -2.80 -16.01
C ALA A 75 6.64 -3.45 -16.91
N GLY A 76 5.49 -3.84 -16.31
CA GLY A 76 4.35 -4.39 -17.05
C GLY A 76 3.76 -3.42 -18.06
N LEU A 77 3.62 -2.14 -17.71
CA LEU A 77 3.16 -1.09 -18.64
C LEU A 77 4.10 -0.96 -19.84
N LYS A 78 5.41 -0.88 -19.59
CA LYS A 78 6.41 -0.75 -20.67
C LYS A 78 6.41 -1.96 -21.60
N LEU A 79 6.32 -3.17 -21.05
CA LEU A 79 6.18 -4.40 -21.84
C LEU A 79 4.87 -4.43 -22.66
N TYR A 80 3.78 -3.92 -22.12
CA TYR A 80 2.50 -3.81 -22.83
C TYR A 80 2.58 -2.81 -24.01
N LEU A 81 3.23 -1.67 -23.80
CA LEU A 81 3.34 -0.61 -24.82
C LEU A 81 4.29 -1.01 -25.98
N ARG A 82 5.33 -1.82 -25.70
CA ARG A 82 6.32 -2.35 -26.64
C ARG A 82 7.13 -1.28 -27.41
N ARG A 83 7.05 -0.02 -27.00
CA ARG A 83 7.83 1.10 -27.53
C ARG A 83 7.87 2.23 -26.51
N ASP A 84 8.83 3.10 -26.67
CA ASP A 84 8.89 4.33 -25.86
C ASP A 84 7.95 5.40 -26.43
N TYR A 85 7.50 6.27 -25.54
CA TYR A 85 6.67 7.43 -25.82
C TYR A 85 7.25 8.64 -25.11
N ASP A 86 7.50 9.73 -25.84
CA ASP A 86 8.06 10.96 -25.27
C ASP A 86 7.10 11.63 -24.27
N ASN A 87 5.81 11.47 -24.48
CA ASN A 87 4.75 11.99 -23.64
C ASN A 87 4.35 11.04 -22.48
N LEU A 88 5.05 9.92 -22.26
CA LEU A 88 4.88 9.06 -21.10
C LEU A 88 5.91 9.38 -20.03
N TYR A 89 5.47 9.72 -18.84
CA TYR A 89 6.24 9.82 -17.60
C TYR A 89 5.83 8.69 -16.66
N THR A 90 6.81 8.14 -15.96
CA THR A 90 6.56 7.01 -15.05
C THR A 90 7.21 7.25 -13.70
N ALA A 91 6.44 7.07 -12.64
CA ALA A 91 6.94 7.13 -11.28
C ALA A 91 6.62 5.83 -10.53
N ASP A 92 7.63 5.22 -9.95
CA ASP A 92 7.43 4.13 -9.00
C ASP A 92 7.89 4.52 -7.59
N PHE A 93 7.80 3.60 -6.67
CA PHE A 93 8.25 3.80 -5.31
C PHE A 93 9.04 2.60 -4.81
N ILE A 94 9.88 2.79 -3.78
CA ILE A 94 10.57 1.69 -3.14
C ILE A 94 9.52 0.77 -2.50
N CYS A 95 9.28 -0.36 -3.16
CA CYS A 95 8.19 -1.25 -2.82
C CYS A 95 8.64 -2.32 -1.82
N HIS A 96 8.01 -2.38 -0.67
CA HIS A 96 8.23 -3.44 0.31
C HIS A 96 7.79 -4.82 -0.22
N GLY A 97 6.70 -4.85 -0.91
CA GLY A 97 5.91 -5.99 -1.38
C GLY A 97 4.43 -5.71 -1.14
N VAL A 98 3.55 -6.52 -1.68
CA VAL A 98 2.11 -6.31 -1.56
C VAL A 98 1.39 -7.55 -1.05
N PRO A 99 0.44 -7.41 -0.11
CA PRO A 99 -0.51 -8.44 0.27
C PRO A 99 -1.44 -8.82 -0.88
N SER A 100 -1.95 -10.04 -0.84
CA SER A 100 -3.07 -10.45 -1.69
C SER A 100 -4.33 -9.64 -1.36
N PRO A 101 -5.10 -9.17 -2.37
CA PRO A 101 -6.40 -8.54 -2.15
C PRO A 101 -7.36 -9.40 -1.33
N GLY A 102 -7.34 -10.72 -1.50
CA GLY A 102 -8.18 -11.63 -0.72
C GLY A 102 -7.88 -11.61 0.77
N VAL A 103 -6.61 -11.56 1.14
CA VAL A 103 -6.20 -11.45 2.56
C VAL A 103 -6.69 -10.12 3.16
N PHE A 104 -6.61 -9.03 2.40
CA PHE A 104 -7.11 -7.74 2.84
C PHE A 104 -8.65 -7.75 2.98
N LYS A 105 -9.38 -8.34 2.03
CA LYS A 105 -10.83 -8.51 2.13
C LYS A 105 -11.22 -9.34 3.36
N TRP A 106 -10.47 -10.39 3.67
CA TRP A 106 -10.71 -11.19 4.87
C TRP A 106 -10.59 -10.36 6.15
N TYR A 107 -9.52 -9.56 6.25
CA TYR A 107 -9.33 -8.64 7.37
C TYR A 107 -10.48 -7.62 7.50
N ILE A 108 -10.83 -6.92 6.42
CA ILE A 108 -11.90 -5.90 6.44
C ILE A 108 -13.25 -6.52 6.81
N GLN A 109 -13.57 -7.68 6.26
CA GLN A 109 -14.82 -8.38 6.59
C GLN A 109 -14.88 -8.78 8.06
N GLU A 110 -13.76 -9.23 8.62
CA GLU A 110 -13.69 -9.56 10.06
C GLU A 110 -13.92 -8.32 10.92
N GLU A 111 -13.35 -7.16 10.58
CA GLU A 111 -13.56 -5.92 11.33
C GLU A 111 -15.01 -5.43 11.24
N ILE A 112 -15.64 -5.52 10.06
CA ILE A 112 -17.08 -5.24 9.90
C ILE A 112 -17.93 -6.17 10.78
N ASN A 113 -17.66 -7.46 10.76
CA ASN A 113 -18.41 -8.43 11.56
C ASN A 113 -18.25 -8.21 13.06
N LYS A 114 -17.04 -7.87 13.53
CA LYS A 114 -16.81 -7.48 14.94
C LYS A 114 -17.62 -6.26 15.34
N PHE A 115 -17.66 -5.24 14.48
CA PHE A 115 -18.45 -4.04 14.73
C PHE A 115 -19.94 -4.36 14.86
N MET A 116 -20.49 -5.14 13.92
CA MET A 116 -21.89 -5.52 13.95
C MET A 116 -22.25 -6.36 15.19
N SER A 117 -21.40 -7.33 15.55
CA SER A 117 -21.59 -8.15 16.76
C SER A 117 -21.57 -7.34 18.06
N ALA A 118 -20.69 -6.35 18.15
CA ALA A 118 -20.61 -5.48 19.32
C ALA A 118 -21.89 -4.61 19.52
N ARG A 119 -22.56 -4.23 18.42
CA ARG A 119 -23.77 -3.40 18.45
C ARG A 119 -25.03 -4.16 18.80
N GLN A 120 -25.17 -5.38 18.30
CA GLN A 120 -26.39 -6.18 18.51
C GLN A 120 -26.61 -6.56 19.99
N GLY A 121 -25.63 -6.30 20.85
CA GLY A 121 -25.68 -6.60 22.27
C GLY A 121 -25.86 -8.11 22.53
N ARG A 122 -25.49 -8.57 23.72
CA ARG A 122 -25.59 -9.99 24.13
C ARG A 122 -27.02 -10.57 24.14
N LYS A 123 -28.04 -9.82 23.71
CA LYS A 123 -29.45 -10.23 23.83
C LYS A 123 -30.04 -10.93 22.60
N ASN A 124 -29.44 -10.81 21.43
CA ASN A 124 -29.93 -11.56 20.24
C ASN A 124 -28.74 -12.20 19.52
N SER A 125 -28.70 -13.51 19.58
CA SER A 125 -27.65 -14.38 19.11
C SER A 125 -27.57 -14.53 17.56
N VAL A 126 -27.63 -13.46 16.82
CA VAL A 126 -27.11 -13.45 15.46
C VAL A 126 -25.65 -13.09 15.54
N SER A 127 -24.83 -14.02 15.99
CA SER A 127 -23.39 -13.89 15.86
C SER A 127 -23.07 -13.99 14.37
N PHE A 128 -22.53 -12.93 13.78
CA PHE A 128 -21.87 -13.07 12.49
C PHE A 128 -20.75 -14.11 12.68
N PRO A 129 -20.82 -15.27 12.02
CA PRO A 129 -19.84 -16.32 12.25
C PRO A 129 -18.44 -15.79 11.93
N PRO A 130 -17.44 -16.16 12.71
CA PRO A 130 -16.07 -15.79 12.40
C PRO A 130 -15.74 -16.31 11.00
N ILE A 131 -15.19 -15.41 10.15
CA ILE A 131 -14.80 -15.79 8.80
C ILE A 131 -13.46 -16.52 8.92
N HIS A 132 -13.47 -17.82 8.70
CA HIS A 132 -12.29 -18.66 8.83
C HIS A 132 -11.46 -18.71 7.54
N SER A 133 -11.97 -18.18 6.43
CA SER A 133 -11.30 -18.26 5.13
C SER A 133 -11.34 -16.93 4.38
N ILE A 134 -10.51 -16.84 3.37
CA ILE A 134 -10.50 -15.70 2.43
C ILE A 134 -11.86 -15.66 1.70
N PRO A 135 -12.61 -14.54 1.76
CA PRO A 135 -13.88 -14.40 1.05
C PRO A 135 -13.70 -14.58 -0.47
N LYS A 136 -14.57 -15.35 -1.09
CA LYS A 136 -14.55 -15.58 -2.56
C LYS A 136 -15.11 -14.40 -3.37
N GLY A 137 -15.89 -13.52 -2.74
CA GLY A 137 -16.55 -12.36 -3.37
C GLY A 137 -16.05 -11.01 -2.86
N ASP A 138 -16.89 -10.00 -3.04
CA ASP A 138 -16.67 -8.67 -2.50
C ASP A 138 -16.88 -8.65 -0.98
N VAL A 139 -16.35 -7.62 -0.31
CA VAL A 139 -16.60 -7.35 1.11
C VAL A 139 -18.11 -7.10 1.28
N GLN A 140 -18.75 -7.88 2.15
CA GLN A 140 -20.17 -7.74 2.44
C GLN A 140 -20.36 -6.57 3.41
N GLN A 141 -21.06 -5.55 2.97
CA GLN A 141 -21.46 -4.42 3.79
C GLN A 141 -22.95 -4.60 4.10
N PRO A 142 -23.32 -4.84 5.37
CA PRO A 142 -24.75 -4.97 5.76
C PRO A 142 -25.54 -3.72 5.37
N GLU A 143 -26.85 -3.88 5.18
CA GLU A 143 -27.73 -2.77 4.86
C GLU A 143 -27.60 -1.66 5.89
N GLY A 144 -27.52 -0.42 5.42
CA GLY A 144 -27.28 0.77 6.27
C GLY A 144 -25.84 0.97 6.74
N LEU A 145 -24.90 0.04 6.44
CA LEU A 145 -23.49 0.22 6.78
C LEU A 145 -22.65 0.43 5.51
N LYS A 146 -21.82 1.45 5.50
CA LYS A 146 -20.91 1.77 4.38
C LYS A 146 -19.49 2.01 4.89
N VAL A 147 -18.49 1.44 4.20
CA VAL A 147 -17.09 1.82 4.39
C VAL A 147 -16.86 3.17 3.73
N LEU A 148 -16.50 4.19 4.54
CA LEU A 148 -16.26 5.55 4.08
C LEU A 148 -14.81 5.79 3.66
N ASP A 149 -13.86 5.27 4.43
CA ASP A 149 -12.45 5.57 4.25
C ASP A 149 -11.58 4.47 4.87
N ILE A 150 -10.49 4.17 4.18
CA ILE A 150 -9.46 3.22 4.62
C ILE A 150 -8.10 3.90 4.47
N ARG A 151 -7.42 4.12 5.59
CA ARG A 151 -6.07 4.69 5.62
C ARG A 151 -5.10 3.70 6.21
N PHE A 152 -4.12 3.31 5.44
CA PHE A 152 -3.08 2.38 5.90
C PHE A 152 -1.96 3.08 6.69
N ARG A 153 -1.81 4.38 6.51
CA ARG A 153 -0.82 5.22 7.20
C ARG A 153 -1.43 6.57 7.56
N ASP A 154 -2.34 6.58 8.51
CA ASP A 154 -2.80 7.83 9.12
C ASP A 154 -1.71 8.36 10.05
N LYS A 155 -1.25 9.58 9.80
CA LYS A 155 -0.08 10.19 10.46
C LYS A 155 -0.47 11.13 11.60
N ARG A 156 -1.66 11.03 12.18
CA ARG A 156 -2.10 11.93 13.27
C ARG A 156 -1.21 11.89 14.50
N GLU A 157 -0.55 10.76 14.74
CA GLU A 157 0.41 10.57 15.84
C GLU A 157 1.87 10.67 15.36
N GLY A 158 2.11 11.28 14.19
CA GLY A 158 3.41 11.38 13.54
C GLY A 158 3.65 10.37 12.43
N TRP A 159 4.62 10.65 11.56
CA TRP A 159 4.86 9.81 10.39
C TRP A 159 5.52 8.45 10.74
N LYS A 160 6.25 8.38 11.86
CA LYS A 160 6.86 7.14 12.40
C LYS A 160 5.85 6.30 13.18
N LYS A 161 4.82 6.94 13.79
CA LYS A 161 3.79 6.29 14.62
C LYS A 161 2.45 6.20 13.90
N TYR A 162 2.47 5.92 12.61
CA TYR A 162 1.25 5.84 11.82
C TYR A 162 0.31 4.73 12.26
N SER A 163 -0.97 4.95 12.04
CA SER A 163 -2.05 4.01 12.35
C SER A 163 -2.80 3.58 11.10
N PHE A 164 -3.34 2.36 11.11
CA PHE A 164 -4.41 1.96 10.20
C PHE A 164 -5.72 2.54 10.69
N VAL A 165 -6.52 3.11 9.79
CA VAL A 165 -7.84 3.66 10.12
C VAL A 165 -8.88 3.09 9.16
N LEU A 166 -9.94 2.52 9.72
CA LEU A 166 -11.16 2.12 9.01
C LEU A 166 -12.31 2.99 9.52
N ARG A 167 -12.95 3.74 8.63
CA ARG A 167 -14.12 4.55 8.94
C ARG A 167 -15.37 3.94 8.33
N LEU A 168 -16.36 3.71 9.17
CA LEU A 168 -17.68 3.20 8.78
C LEU A 168 -18.73 4.28 8.98
N ALA A 169 -19.65 4.39 8.04
CA ALA A 169 -20.88 5.15 8.21
C ALA A 169 -22.03 4.20 8.39
N GLU A 170 -22.90 4.53 9.30
CA GLU A 170 -24.13 3.81 9.59
C GLU A 170 -25.32 4.75 9.49
N ALA A 171 -26.34 4.35 8.70
CA ALA A 171 -27.61 5.03 8.67
C ALA A 171 -28.37 4.75 9.98
N THR A 172 -28.86 5.82 10.64
CA THR A 172 -29.80 5.68 11.78
C THR A 172 -31.23 5.61 11.29
N ALA A 173 -32.13 5.10 12.14
CA ALA A 173 -33.58 5.07 11.86
C ALA A 173 -34.15 6.48 11.59
N GLU A 174 -33.50 7.53 12.10
CA GLU A 174 -33.89 8.93 11.89
C GLU A 174 -33.30 9.56 10.63
N GLY A 175 -32.68 8.76 9.73
CA GLY A 175 -32.02 9.25 8.51
C GLY A 175 -30.70 10.00 8.76
N LYS A 176 -30.21 10.08 9.98
CA LYS A 176 -28.88 10.63 10.29
C LYS A 176 -27.81 9.58 10.05
N GLN A 177 -26.59 10.04 9.77
CA GLN A 177 -25.44 9.18 9.55
C GLN A 177 -24.45 9.27 10.72
N ASN A 178 -24.28 8.17 11.44
CA ASN A 178 -23.23 8.06 12.43
C ASN A 178 -21.93 7.55 11.81
N THR A 179 -20.81 8.17 12.17
CA THR A 179 -19.49 7.72 11.72
C THR A 179 -18.73 7.10 12.88
N VAL A 180 -18.24 5.88 12.67
CA VAL A 180 -17.38 5.17 13.62
C VAL A 180 -16.01 4.98 12.99
N SER A 181 -14.96 5.22 13.76
CA SER A 181 -13.57 5.06 13.31
C SER A 181 -12.85 4.05 14.19
N PHE A 182 -12.24 3.06 13.54
CA PHE A 182 -11.32 2.12 14.17
C PHE A 182 -9.92 2.52 13.81
N SER A 183 -9.05 2.71 14.78
CA SER A 183 -7.64 3.01 14.54
C SER A 183 -6.75 2.12 15.40
N GLY A 184 -5.58 1.79 14.88
CA GLY A 184 -4.56 1.05 15.61
C GLY A 184 -3.21 1.17 14.90
N ASN A 185 -2.18 1.41 15.68
CA ASN A 185 -0.82 1.45 15.17
C ASN A 185 -0.31 0.02 14.80
N VAL A 186 0.93 -0.10 14.33
CA VAL A 186 1.51 -1.36 13.87
C VAL A 186 1.46 -2.47 14.93
N THR A 187 1.55 -2.14 16.23
CA THR A 187 1.52 -3.15 17.30
C THR A 187 0.10 -3.59 17.63
N GLN A 188 -0.88 -2.74 17.44
CA GLN A 188 -2.30 -2.95 17.77
C GLN A 188 -3.08 -3.54 16.59
N ASN A 189 -2.79 -3.08 15.37
CA ASN A 189 -3.50 -3.49 14.17
C ASN A 189 -2.95 -4.80 13.61
N THR A 190 -3.78 -5.84 13.57
CA THR A 190 -3.37 -7.19 13.15
C THR A 190 -2.95 -7.23 11.67
N PHE A 191 -3.60 -6.44 10.80
CA PHE A 191 -3.23 -6.39 9.39
C PHE A 191 -1.86 -5.72 9.20
N LEU A 192 -1.63 -4.56 9.79
CA LEU A 192 -0.31 -3.91 9.69
C LEU A 192 0.81 -4.78 10.26
N ARG A 193 0.56 -5.42 11.41
CA ARG A 193 1.54 -6.29 12.05
C ARG A 193 1.93 -7.49 11.18
N GLY A 194 0.95 -8.16 10.60
CA GLY A 194 1.21 -9.27 9.70
C GLY A 194 1.86 -8.82 8.38
N PHE A 195 1.54 -7.64 7.87
CA PHE A 195 2.20 -7.04 6.71
C PHE A 195 3.67 -6.73 6.99
N CYS A 196 3.98 -6.06 8.11
CA CYS A 196 5.36 -5.74 8.49
C CYS A 196 6.24 -6.99 8.74
N LEU A 197 5.62 -8.12 9.06
CA LEU A 197 6.29 -9.42 9.22
C LEU A 197 6.25 -10.29 7.96
N ASP A 198 5.84 -9.74 6.83
CA ASP A 198 5.82 -10.40 5.52
C ASP A 198 4.97 -11.69 5.45
N LEU A 199 3.98 -11.85 6.36
CA LEU A 199 3.21 -13.10 6.50
C LEU A 199 2.39 -13.46 5.25
N TYR A 200 1.95 -12.46 4.47
CA TYR A 200 1.04 -12.66 3.36
C TYR A 200 1.37 -11.81 2.13
N LEU A 201 2.62 -11.42 1.97
CA LEU A 201 3.08 -10.87 0.69
C LEU A 201 2.83 -11.88 -0.42
N ARG A 202 2.63 -11.40 -1.63
CA ARG A 202 2.52 -12.29 -2.79
C ARG A 202 3.84 -13.07 -2.98
N PRO A 203 3.77 -14.35 -3.41
CA PRO A 203 4.99 -15.14 -3.64
C PRO A 203 5.99 -14.45 -4.58
N SER A 204 5.50 -13.80 -5.64
CA SER A 204 6.34 -13.04 -6.58
C SER A 204 7.09 -11.85 -5.95
N CYS A 205 6.66 -11.34 -4.79
CA CYS A 205 7.36 -10.26 -4.10
C CYS A 205 8.67 -10.72 -3.46
N HIS A 206 8.79 -12.02 -3.14
CA HIS A 206 10.01 -12.60 -2.58
C HIS A 206 11.13 -12.80 -3.62
N GLN A 207 10.77 -12.79 -4.91
CA GLN A 207 11.70 -12.88 -6.05
C GLN A 207 11.31 -11.84 -7.12
N CYS A 208 11.17 -10.58 -6.70
CA CYS A 208 10.63 -9.53 -7.56
C CYS A 208 11.63 -9.17 -8.70
N PRO A 209 11.26 -9.35 -9.97
CA PRO A 209 12.15 -9.08 -11.10
C PRO A 209 12.34 -7.57 -11.34
N ALA A 210 11.48 -6.72 -10.78
CA ALA A 210 11.49 -5.27 -11.02
C ALA A 210 12.32 -4.48 -9.99
N ARG A 211 13.03 -5.14 -9.07
CA ARG A 211 13.97 -4.52 -8.13
C ARG A 211 15.22 -4.02 -8.84
N ASN A 212 16.04 -3.26 -8.09
CA ASN A 212 17.32 -2.77 -8.58
C ASN A 212 17.16 -1.99 -9.90
N PHE A 213 16.26 -1.00 -9.89
CA PHE A 213 15.94 -0.11 -11.01
C PHE A 213 15.42 -0.78 -12.30
N ARG A 214 15.17 -2.09 -12.28
CA ARG A 214 14.71 -2.85 -13.47
C ARG A 214 13.28 -2.54 -13.89
N SER A 215 12.53 -1.74 -13.13
CA SER A 215 11.23 -1.21 -13.57
C SER A 215 11.34 -0.33 -14.81
N GLY A 216 12.48 0.36 -14.98
CA GLY A 216 12.68 1.36 -16.01
C GLY A 216 11.84 2.62 -15.84
N SER A 217 11.35 2.95 -14.62
CA SER A 217 10.62 4.20 -14.36
C SER A 217 11.54 5.42 -14.50
N ASP A 218 10.95 6.59 -14.73
CA ASP A 218 11.69 7.84 -14.83
C ASP A 218 12.10 8.38 -13.45
N ILE A 219 11.23 8.19 -12.45
CA ILE A 219 11.43 8.62 -11.06
C ILE A 219 11.07 7.49 -10.13
N THR A 220 11.86 7.32 -9.04
CA THR A 220 11.50 6.47 -7.90
C THR A 220 11.34 7.33 -6.65
N ILE A 221 10.24 7.16 -5.91
CA ILE A 221 9.92 7.92 -4.69
C ILE A 221 9.93 6.97 -3.49
N ALA A 222 10.32 7.47 -2.33
CA ALA A 222 10.19 6.73 -1.07
C ALA A 222 10.14 7.67 0.12
N ASP A 223 9.74 7.14 1.30
CA ASP A 223 10.09 7.78 2.56
C ASP A 223 11.61 7.68 2.73
N PHE A 224 12.27 8.75 3.15
CA PHE A 224 13.68 8.73 3.47
C PHE A 224 13.86 8.32 4.95
N TRP A 225 14.09 7.04 5.19
CA TRP A 225 14.41 6.54 6.53
C TRP A 225 15.84 6.93 6.91
N GLY A 226 16.08 7.27 8.18
CA GLY A 226 17.40 7.68 8.67
C GLY A 226 17.70 9.18 8.50
N GLN A 227 16.71 9.99 8.09
CA GLN A 227 16.86 11.44 7.95
C GLN A 227 17.38 12.11 9.23
N GLU A 228 16.93 11.67 10.40
CA GLU A 228 17.35 12.16 11.70
C GLU A 228 18.84 12.01 11.98
N SER A 229 19.48 11.02 11.37
CA SER A 229 20.91 10.77 11.51
C SER A 229 21.76 11.49 10.45
N LEU A 230 21.20 11.65 9.24
CA LEU A 230 21.93 12.20 8.10
C LEU A 230 21.74 13.72 7.93
N PHE A 231 20.56 14.25 8.25
CA PHE A 231 20.27 15.69 8.20
C PHE A 231 19.14 16.06 9.15
N PRO A 232 19.49 16.23 10.42
CA PRO A 232 18.51 16.59 11.45
C PRO A 232 17.77 17.90 11.15
N GLU A 233 18.36 18.82 10.37
CA GLU A 233 17.71 20.06 9.95
C GLU A 233 16.52 19.88 8.98
N PHE A 234 16.38 18.71 8.36
CA PHE A 234 15.22 18.31 7.59
C PHE A 234 14.24 17.46 8.40
N ASP A 235 14.61 17.06 9.62
CA ASP A 235 13.73 16.22 10.42
C ASP A 235 12.45 16.99 10.78
N SER A 236 11.34 16.37 10.47
CA SER A 236 10.01 16.87 10.80
C SER A 236 9.08 15.69 11.04
N ASP A 237 8.03 15.91 11.82
CA ASP A 237 7.02 14.88 12.09
C ASP A 237 6.14 14.55 10.87
N THR A 238 6.33 15.23 9.75
CA THR A 238 5.69 14.92 8.47
C THR A 238 6.48 13.91 7.62
N GLY A 239 7.79 13.74 7.91
CA GLY A 239 8.74 12.91 7.18
C GLY A 239 9.31 13.59 5.95
N VAL A 240 10.40 13.04 5.43
CA VAL A 240 11.11 13.50 4.23
C VAL A 240 10.96 12.47 3.12
N SER A 241 10.80 12.94 1.88
CA SER A 241 10.74 12.07 0.71
C SER A 241 12.11 11.94 0.07
N SER A 242 12.52 10.73 -0.25
CA SER A 242 13.60 10.44 -1.19
C SER A 242 13.04 10.44 -2.61
N VAL A 243 13.74 11.12 -3.53
CA VAL A 243 13.40 11.15 -4.96
C VAL A 243 14.63 10.76 -5.77
N ILE A 244 14.56 9.63 -6.46
CA ILE A 244 15.64 9.14 -7.32
C ILE A 244 15.23 9.41 -8.77
N VAL A 245 15.90 10.35 -9.42
CA VAL A 245 15.69 10.69 -10.82
C VAL A 245 16.61 9.83 -11.69
N LYS A 246 16.04 9.11 -12.67
CA LYS A 246 16.75 8.09 -13.46
C LYS A 246 16.87 8.41 -14.94
N THR A 247 16.03 9.29 -15.47
CA THR A 247 16.01 9.64 -16.88
C THR A 247 15.99 11.14 -17.09
N ARG A 248 16.35 11.60 -18.30
CA ARG A 248 16.23 13.01 -18.68
C ARG A 248 14.78 13.52 -18.56
N LYS A 249 13.78 12.72 -18.92
CA LYS A 249 12.35 13.08 -18.75
C LYS A 249 12.00 13.23 -17.27
N GLY A 250 12.47 12.31 -16.43
CA GLY A 250 12.30 12.41 -14.98
C GLY A 250 12.94 13.68 -14.41
N GLN A 251 14.12 14.07 -14.90
CA GLN A 251 14.78 15.30 -14.48
C GLN A 251 14.00 16.54 -14.89
N MET A 252 13.50 16.57 -16.12
CA MET A 252 12.66 17.69 -16.58
C MET A 252 11.39 17.81 -15.74
N LEU A 253 10.70 16.72 -15.47
CA LEU A 253 9.51 16.69 -14.60
C LEU A 253 9.81 17.09 -13.16
N PHE A 254 10.95 16.63 -12.59
CA PHE A 254 11.33 17.03 -11.24
C PHE A 254 11.69 18.51 -11.14
N ASN A 255 12.37 19.04 -12.14
CA ASN A 255 12.76 20.46 -12.20
C ASN A 255 11.56 21.41 -12.46
N SER A 256 10.43 20.91 -12.96
CA SER A 256 9.21 21.71 -13.11
C SER A 256 8.45 21.96 -11.79
N ILE A 257 8.95 21.43 -10.67
CA ILE A 257 8.32 21.64 -9.37
C ILE A 257 9.03 22.80 -8.67
N ASP A 258 8.31 23.90 -8.47
CA ASP A 258 8.77 25.05 -7.72
C ASP A 258 8.69 24.84 -6.20
N ASN A 259 9.46 25.67 -5.45
CA ASN A 259 9.40 25.78 -3.99
C ASN A 259 9.68 24.49 -3.22
N LEU A 260 10.55 23.62 -3.76
CA LEU A 260 11.05 22.44 -3.04
C LEU A 260 12.27 22.80 -2.20
N LYS A 261 12.20 22.55 -0.88
CA LYS A 261 13.42 22.40 -0.08
C LYS A 261 14.02 21.04 -0.42
N LYS A 262 15.19 21.01 -1.01
CA LYS A 262 15.86 19.79 -1.46
C LYS A 262 17.33 19.78 -1.08
N GLU A 263 17.84 18.58 -0.86
CA GLU A 263 19.23 18.29 -0.56
C GLU A 263 19.67 17.09 -1.39
N GLU A 264 20.81 17.19 -2.07
CA GLU A 264 21.36 16.08 -2.85
C GLU A 264 22.07 15.08 -1.94
N ARG A 265 21.82 13.80 -2.17
CA ARG A 265 22.41 12.69 -1.43
C ARG A 265 22.85 11.58 -2.36
N THR A 266 23.74 10.74 -1.84
CA THR A 266 24.20 9.56 -2.58
C THR A 266 23.14 8.49 -2.62
N ILE A 267 23.17 7.66 -3.64
CA ILE A 267 22.27 6.51 -3.74
C ILE A 267 22.52 5.50 -2.61
N ASP A 268 23.74 5.44 -2.09
CA ASP A 268 24.12 4.55 -1.00
C ASP A 268 23.43 4.95 0.31
N ASP A 269 23.21 6.25 0.57
CA ASP A 269 22.43 6.74 1.69
C ASP A 269 20.98 6.22 1.61
N VAL A 270 20.39 6.24 0.40
CA VAL A 270 19.04 5.72 0.20
C VAL A 270 19.00 4.20 0.39
N ILE A 271 19.95 3.45 -0.18
CA ILE A 271 20.01 1.98 -0.08
C ILE A 271 20.19 1.53 1.36
N ARG A 272 21.06 2.21 2.12
CA ARG A 272 21.36 1.90 3.53
C ARG A 272 20.10 1.84 4.38
N TYR A 273 19.19 2.78 4.21
CA TYR A 273 17.95 2.88 5.00
C TYR A 273 16.72 2.31 4.29
N ASN A 274 16.82 2.03 2.98
CA ASN A 274 15.78 1.45 2.15
C ASN A 274 16.31 0.24 1.33
N PRO A 275 16.77 -0.83 1.96
CA PRO A 275 17.36 -1.99 1.26
C PRO A 275 16.36 -2.66 0.30
N SER A 276 15.06 -2.40 0.46
CA SER A 276 14.02 -2.84 -0.46
C SER A 276 14.12 -2.23 -1.86
N LEU A 277 14.95 -1.22 -2.08
CA LEU A 277 15.26 -0.72 -3.42
C LEU A 277 15.97 -1.79 -4.27
N ILE A 278 16.90 -2.50 -3.65
CA ILE A 278 17.79 -3.47 -4.31
C ILE A 278 17.32 -4.91 -4.07
N HIS A 279 16.97 -5.24 -2.82
CA HIS A 279 16.71 -6.62 -2.43
C HIS A 279 15.21 -6.90 -2.25
N SER A 280 14.77 -8.06 -2.72
CA SER A 280 13.45 -8.59 -2.37
C SER A 280 13.42 -9.03 -0.91
N LYS A 281 12.24 -8.94 -0.27
CA LYS A 281 12.06 -9.49 1.06
C LYS A 281 12.20 -11.00 1.01
N LYS A 282 13.02 -11.57 1.88
CA LYS A 282 13.10 -13.02 2.07
C LYS A 282 11.75 -13.55 2.57
N GLU A 283 11.46 -14.80 2.25
CA GLU A 283 10.25 -15.43 2.78
C GLU A 283 10.42 -15.66 4.29
N ASN A 284 9.48 -15.12 5.07
CA ASN A 284 9.50 -15.29 6.51
C ASN A 284 8.98 -16.68 6.88
N TYR A 285 9.71 -17.44 7.71
CA TYR A 285 9.30 -18.78 8.15
C TYR A 285 7.92 -18.80 8.84
N ARG A 286 7.50 -17.70 9.45
CA ARG A 286 6.16 -17.52 10.04
C ARG A 286 5.03 -17.53 9.01
N ARG A 287 5.34 -17.24 7.75
CA ARG A 287 4.41 -17.26 6.64
C ARG A 287 3.71 -18.62 6.51
N GLY A 288 4.47 -19.70 6.52
CA GLY A 288 3.91 -21.06 6.47
C GLY A 288 2.92 -21.36 7.60
N LYS A 289 3.19 -20.83 8.81
CA LYS A 289 2.29 -20.96 9.96
C LYS A 289 0.98 -20.20 9.76
N PHE A 290 1.04 -18.97 9.23
CA PHE A 290 -0.16 -18.20 8.88
C PHE A 290 -1.04 -18.95 7.88
N TRP A 291 -0.45 -19.39 6.76
CA TRP A 291 -1.21 -20.01 5.67
C TRP A 291 -1.85 -21.35 6.05
N ARG A 292 -1.24 -22.12 6.96
CA ARG A 292 -1.86 -23.35 7.49
C ARG A 292 -3.11 -23.09 8.33
N LEU A 293 -3.26 -21.88 8.85
CA LEU A 293 -4.43 -21.48 9.65
C LEU A 293 -5.57 -20.88 8.82
N VAL A 294 -5.31 -20.54 7.55
CA VAL A 294 -6.35 -20.09 6.62
C VAL A 294 -7.38 -21.21 6.42
N GLY A 295 -8.66 -20.90 6.60
CA GLY A 295 -9.75 -21.87 6.53
C GLY A 295 -10.11 -22.52 7.87
N THR A 296 -9.34 -22.30 8.94
CA THR A 296 -9.58 -22.97 10.24
C THR A 296 -9.92 -22.00 11.37
N CYS A 297 -9.59 -20.73 11.25
CA CYS A 297 -9.80 -19.73 12.32
C CYS A 297 -9.96 -18.30 11.76
N SER A 298 -10.20 -17.33 12.63
CA SER A 298 -10.31 -15.92 12.25
C SER A 298 -8.96 -15.35 11.79
N PHE A 299 -9.01 -14.26 11.00
CA PHE A 299 -7.81 -13.55 10.54
C PHE A 299 -6.91 -13.10 11.71
N ALA A 300 -7.53 -12.47 12.72
CA ALA A 300 -6.79 -11.98 13.88
C ALA A 300 -6.10 -13.13 14.64
N TYR A 301 -6.77 -14.28 14.79
CA TYR A 301 -6.16 -15.45 15.41
C TYR A 301 -5.00 -15.99 14.58
N ALA A 302 -5.17 -16.13 13.26
CA ALA A 302 -4.13 -16.63 12.37
C ALA A 302 -2.86 -15.75 12.43
N VAL A 303 -3.02 -14.42 12.39
CA VAL A 303 -1.89 -13.48 12.53
C VAL A 303 -1.25 -13.60 13.91
N ASN A 304 -2.04 -13.53 14.99
CA ASN A 304 -1.53 -13.60 16.35
C ASN A 304 -0.77 -14.89 16.61
N ARG A 305 -1.28 -16.03 16.14
CA ARG A 305 -0.65 -17.32 16.29
C ARG A 305 0.64 -17.48 15.46
N ALA A 306 0.69 -16.84 14.29
CA ALA A 306 1.90 -16.79 13.48
C ALA A 306 2.97 -15.88 14.09
N VAL A 307 2.56 -14.76 14.71
CA VAL A 307 3.47 -13.77 15.32
C VAL A 307 4.01 -14.22 16.66
N ASN A 308 3.14 -14.75 17.52
CA ASN A 308 3.50 -15.18 18.87
C ASN A 308 4.17 -16.55 18.81
N LEU A 309 5.49 -16.55 18.95
CA LEU A 309 6.28 -17.76 18.97
C LEU A 309 6.19 -18.43 20.34
N THR A 310 6.09 -19.75 20.36
CA THR A 310 6.35 -20.57 21.54
C THR A 310 7.84 -20.55 21.89
N LEU A 311 8.19 -20.96 23.11
CA LEU A 311 9.58 -20.96 23.56
C LEU A 311 10.52 -21.76 22.61
N PRO A 312 10.17 -22.98 22.17
CA PRO A 312 10.97 -23.72 21.18
C PRO A 312 11.10 -22.98 19.85
N GLU A 313 10.00 -22.38 19.34
CA GLU A 313 10.03 -21.63 18.08
C GLU A 313 10.94 -20.38 18.17
N LYS A 314 11.02 -19.72 19.35
CA LYS A 314 11.95 -18.61 19.58
C LYS A 314 13.40 -19.05 19.51
N LEU A 315 13.72 -20.22 20.08
CA LEU A 315 15.07 -20.78 20.02
C LEU A 315 15.47 -21.14 18.57
N ILE A 316 14.57 -21.79 17.84
CA ILE A 316 14.77 -22.11 16.41
C ILE A 316 14.94 -20.83 15.59
N SER A 317 14.11 -19.81 15.81
CA SER A 317 14.24 -18.51 15.14
C SER A 317 15.61 -17.89 15.37
N LYS A 318 16.03 -17.83 16.62
CA LYS A 318 17.34 -17.28 16.98
C LYS A 318 18.51 -18.06 16.36
N PHE A 319 18.39 -19.38 16.28
CA PHE A 319 19.37 -20.22 15.61
C PHE A 319 19.42 -19.95 14.11
N LEU A 320 18.25 -19.83 13.42
CA LEU A 320 18.17 -19.52 11.99
C LEU A 320 18.73 -18.13 11.67
N GLU A 321 18.52 -17.14 12.54
CA GLU A 321 19.14 -15.82 12.42
C GLU A 321 20.68 -15.90 12.47
N ILE A 322 21.21 -16.66 13.41
CA ILE A 322 22.67 -16.85 13.57
C ILE A 322 23.31 -17.47 12.32
N ILE A 323 22.65 -18.46 11.71
CA ILE A 323 23.17 -19.13 10.50
C ILE A 323 22.78 -18.41 9.18
N GLY A 324 22.22 -17.19 9.25
CA GLY A 324 21.88 -16.38 8.09
C GLY A 324 20.74 -16.91 7.22
N LYS A 325 19.91 -17.82 7.73
CA LYS A 325 18.76 -18.43 7.03
C LYS A 325 17.40 -17.83 7.43
N ALA A 326 17.39 -16.78 8.24
CA ALA A 326 16.16 -16.08 8.64
C ALA A 326 16.03 -14.72 7.95
#